data_9ae87f41b622fccfacd1d50664313295
#
_entry.id   9ae87f41b622fccfacd1d50664313295
#
_cell.length_a   1.000
_cell.length_b   1.000
_cell.length_c   1.000
_cell.angle_alpha   90.00
_cell.angle_beta   90.00
_cell.angle_gamma   90.00
#
_symmetry.space_group_name_H-M   'P 1'
#
loop_
_entity.id
_entity.type
_entity.pdbx_description
1 polymer ?
#
loop_
_entity_poly.entity_id
_entity_poly.type
_entity_poly.pdbx_seq_one_letter_code
_entity_poly.pdbx_strand_id
1 'polypeptide(L)'
;MFRAGEPKWDQSTMSGRLKHFLKQVDLRYLFYSHSKLEDCTKMIEEHQQGCTKYSNKELWNAQYAVFGRIHPDTKEAVPLPFSMTGFSPANIPICALMIMPGTSPLVASFYQVANQTMNAGFNYCNRNSNNPTVMSFNYCNRNASKETTTTQMVGGYVGAVTLALTVAATLRKAITNNPRLSAPMKRTLATFLPFPAVVSASVCNIVLMRNGEFFNGVEVFNEDGTSAGVSHKAARNAIFTTALTRIVMPTPIFFLPPAGIAILERTTSIFKKR
;
A
#
# COMPACT_ATOMS: atom_id res chain seq x y z
N MET A 1 -3.29 -24.54 16.11
CA MET A 1 -1.91 -25.03 16.02
C MET A 1 -1.15 -24.16 15.03
N PHE A 2 0.11 -23.83 15.27
CA PHE A 2 0.91 -23.04 14.32
C PHE A 2 1.24 -23.88 13.08
N ARG A 3 1.15 -23.26 11.91
CA ARG A 3 1.63 -23.80 10.63
C ARG A 3 2.42 -22.72 9.94
N ALA A 4 3.70 -23.03 9.68
CA ALA A 4 4.59 -22.06 9.04
C ALA A 4 4.12 -21.73 7.63
N GLY A 5 4.10 -20.44 7.31
CA GLY A 5 3.64 -19.94 6.00
C GLY A 5 2.14 -19.78 5.84
N GLU A 6 1.31 -20.35 6.71
CA GLU A 6 -0.13 -20.17 6.67
C GLU A 6 -0.59 -18.96 7.51
N PRO A 7 -1.70 -18.31 7.14
CA PRO A 7 -2.29 -17.27 7.97
C PRO A 7 -2.96 -17.86 9.22
N LYS A 8 -2.85 -17.16 10.35
CA LYS A 8 -3.44 -17.60 11.61
C LYS A 8 -4.97 -17.65 11.60
N TRP A 9 -5.60 -16.78 10.84
CA TRP A 9 -7.07 -16.64 10.75
C TRP A 9 -7.56 -16.98 9.37
N ASP A 10 -8.79 -17.47 9.30
CA ASP A 10 -9.45 -17.78 8.04
C ASP A 10 -9.55 -16.54 7.14
N GLN A 11 -8.92 -16.59 5.98
CA GLN A 11 -8.86 -15.50 5.01
C GLN A 11 -10.11 -15.43 4.12
N SER A 12 -11.03 -16.40 4.20
CA SER A 12 -12.34 -16.33 3.50
C SER A 12 -13.22 -15.25 4.11
N THR A 13 -13.11 -15.02 5.42
CA THR A 13 -13.91 -14.05 6.17
C THR A 13 -13.28 -12.65 6.21
N MET A 14 -14.11 -11.60 6.18
CA MET A 14 -13.66 -10.22 6.34
C MET A 14 -12.94 -9.99 7.68
N SER A 15 -13.47 -10.56 8.76
CA SER A 15 -12.88 -10.46 10.11
C SER A 15 -11.51 -11.13 10.19
N GLY A 16 -11.35 -12.29 9.53
CA GLY A 16 -10.05 -12.98 9.48
C GLY A 16 -9.00 -12.18 8.73
N ARG A 17 -9.35 -11.62 7.57
CA ARG A 17 -8.46 -10.73 6.79
C ARG A 17 -8.06 -9.49 7.58
N LEU A 18 -9.02 -8.84 8.25
CA LEU A 18 -8.73 -7.65 9.07
C LEU A 18 -7.79 -7.96 10.22
N LYS A 19 -8.03 -9.04 10.97
CA LYS A 19 -7.16 -9.48 12.07
C LYS A 19 -5.74 -9.81 11.59
N HIS A 20 -5.64 -10.50 10.45
CA HIS A 20 -4.37 -10.83 9.83
C HIS A 20 -3.59 -9.56 9.45
N PHE A 21 -4.24 -8.61 8.77
CA PHE A 21 -3.64 -7.34 8.38
C PHE A 21 -3.19 -6.51 9.59
N LEU A 22 -4.07 -6.33 10.59
CA LEU A 22 -3.74 -5.58 11.81
C LEU A 22 -2.54 -6.20 12.55
N LYS A 23 -2.40 -7.51 12.50
CA LYS A 23 -1.25 -8.18 13.13
C LYS A 23 0.03 -8.02 12.31
N GLN A 24 -0.07 -7.99 10.99
CA GLN A 24 1.07 -7.77 10.10
C GLN A 24 1.65 -6.36 10.21
N VAL A 25 0.78 -5.35 10.42
CA VAL A 25 1.21 -3.94 10.60
C VAL A 25 1.43 -3.56 12.08
N ASP A 26 1.62 -4.51 12.96
CA ASP A 26 1.84 -4.28 14.39
C ASP A 26 3.15 -3.51 14.63
N LEU A 27 3.01 -2.28 15.14
CA LEU A 27 4.12 -1.33 15.31
C LEU A 27 5.24 -1.83 16.22
N ARG A 28 5.00 -2.84 17.05
CA ARG A 28 6.02 -3.43 17.92
C ARG A 28 7.17 -4.04 17.12
N TYR A 29 6.91 -4.52 15.90
CA TYR A 29 7.93 -5.11 15.03
C TYR A 29 8.88 -4.07 14.42
N LEU A 30 8.55 -2.77 14.48
CA LEU A 30 9.47 -1.69 14.10
C LEU A 30 10.70 -1.64 14.98
N PHE A 31 10.54 -1.99 16.25
CA PHE A 31 11.60 -1.95 17.26
C PHE A 31 12.42 -3.25 17.33
N TYR A 32 12.15 -4.22 16.46
CA TYR A 32 12.96 -5.44 16.40
C TYR A 32 14.29 -5.14 15.71
N SER A 33 15.39 -5.46 16.39
CA SER A 33 16.74 -5.42 15.82
C SER A 33 16.90 -6.48 14.74
N HIS A 34 17.94 -6.35 13.91
CA HIS A 34 18.27 -7.34 12.88
C HIS A 34 18.50 -8.73 13.50
N SER A 35 19.29 -8.80 14.60
CA SER A 35 19.52 -10.03 15.33
C SER A 35 18.21 -10.69 15.81
N LYS A 36 17.27 -9.90 16.34
CA LYS A 36 15.97 -10.43 16.76
C LYS A 36 15.11 -10.95 15.62
N LEU A 37 15.23 -10.35 14.43
CA LEU A 37 14.54 -10.84 13.23
C LEU A 37 15.16 -12.16 12.74
N GLU A 38 16.49 -12.29 12.81
CA GLU A 38 17.19 -13.55 12.52
C GLU A 38 16.79 -14.66 13.51
N ASP A 39 16.71 -14.34 14.80
CA ASP A 39 16.23 -15.29 15.80
C ASP A 39 14.80 -15.73 15.52
N CYS A 40 13.91 -14.81 15.11
CA CYS A 40 12.55 -15.15 14.70
C CYS A 40 12.54 -16.09 13.48
N THR A 41 13.42 -15.87 12.51
CA THR A 41 13.55 -16.74 11.34
C THR A 41 14.02 -18.13 11.74
N LYS A 42 15.07 -18.22 12.56
CA LYS A 42 15.58 -19.50 13.10
C LYS A 42 14.53 -20.27 13.90
N MET A 43 13.75 -19.58 14.74
CA MET A 43 12.66 -20.21 15.50
C MET A 43 11.63 -20.89 14.58
N ILE A 44 11.29 -20.27 13.44
CA ILE A 44 10.35 -20.84 12.46
C ILE A 44 10.97 -22.04 11.77
N GLU A 45 12.24 -21.94 11.37
CA GLU A 45 12.99 -23.02 10.69
C GLU A 45 13.17 -24.24 11.62
N GLU A 46 13.58 -24.03 12.86
CA GLU A 46 13.72 -25.10 13.87
C GLU A 46 12.36 -25.81 14.11
N HIS A 47 11.26 -25.05 14.15
CA HIS A 47 9.93 -25.64 14.29
C HIS A 47 9.54 -26.49 13.06
N GLN A 48 9.89 -26.04 11.85
CA GLN A 48 9.67 -26.81 10.62
C GLN A 48 10.47 -28.14 10.60
N GLN A 49 11.64 -28.15 11.26
CA GLN A 49 12.48 -29.34 11.45
C GLN A 49 11.98 -30.27 12.59
N GLY A 50 10.85 -29.96 13.22
CA GLY A 50 10.22 -30.77 14.26
C GLY A 50 10.55 -30.37 15.70
N CYS A 51 11.21 -29.23 15.93
CA CYS A 51 11.48 -28.74 17.28
C CYS A 51 10.18 -28.21 17.93
N THR A 52 9.84 -28.73 19.11
CA THR A 52 8.65 -28.35 19.87
C THR A 52 8.93 -27.36 21.02
N LYS A 53 10.11 -26.76 21.05
CA LYS A 53 10.59 -25.88 22.13
C LYS A 53 9.75 -24.62 22.30
N TYR A 54 9.16 -24.10 21.21
CA TYR A 54 8.52 -22.80 21.17
C TYR A 54 7.00 -22.90 21.30
N SER A 55 6.38 -21.94 21.99
CA SER A 55 4.93 -21.87 22.10
C SER A 55 4.29 -21.41 20.78
N ASN A 56 3.06 -21.82 20.51
CA ASN A 56 2.31 -21.35 19.34
C ASN A 56 2.24 -19.81 19.26
N LYS A 57 2.16 -19.12 20.40
CA LYS A 57 2.09 -17.66 20.46
C LYS A 57 3.39 -17.01 20.02
N GLU A 58 4.52 -17.55 20.41
CA GLU A 58 5.86 -17.08 20.02
C GLU A 58 6.07 -17.29 18.53
N LEU A 59 5.76 -18.47 18.01
CA LEU A 59 5.87 -18.78 16.59
C LEU A 59 5.02 -17.87 15.71
N TRP A 60 3.76 -17.60 16.10
CA TRP A 60 2.91 -16.64 15.38
C TRP A 60 3.49 -15.22 15.41
N ASN A 61 4.02 -14.77 16.55
CA ASN A 61 4.64 -13.44 16.62
C ASN A 61 5.92 -13.38 15.80
N ALA A 62 6.75 -14.40 15.83
CA ALA A 62 7.94 -14.52 15.00
C ALA A 62 7.60 -14.46 13.51
N GLN A 63 6.60 -15.24 13.07
CA GLN A 63 6.16 -15.25 11.67
C GLN A 63 5.65 -13.86 11.21
N TYR A 64 4.85 -13.17 12.01
CA TYR A 64 4.37 -11.83 11.64
C TYR A 64 5.49 -10.78 11.66
N ALA A 65 6.47 -10.89 12.57
CA ALA A 65 7.64 -10.01 12.56
C ALA A 65 8.49 -10.20 11.29
N VAL A 66 8.72 -11.45 10.92
CA VAL A 66 9.44 -11.80 9.67
C VAL A 66 8.68 -11.29 8.46
N PHE A 67 7.38 -11.56 8.34
CA PHE A 67 6.56 -11.09 7.21
C PHE A 67 6.49 -9.57 7.10
N GLY A 68 6.51 -8.87 8.24
CA GLY A 68 6.45 -7.41 8.26
C GLY A 68 7.75 -6.71 7.91
N ARG A 69 8.90 -7.39 8.04
CA ARG A 69 10.21 -6.76 8.01
C ARG A 69 11.23 -7.42 7.08
N ILE A 70 11.07 -8.69 6.73
CA ILE A 70 12.00 -9.44 5.88
C ILE A 70 11.35 -9.70 4.53
N HIS A 71 12.09 -9.46 3.46
CA HIS A 71 11.63 -9.76 2.11
C HIS A 71 11.53 -11.29 1.91
N PRO A 72 10.38 -11.80 1.42
CA PRO A 72 10.14 -13.24 1.34
C PRO A 72 11.14 -13.97 0.41
N ASP A 73 11.56 -13.32 -0.68
CA ASP A 73 12.41 -13.92 -1.70
C ASP A 73 13.90 -13.75 -1.40
N THR A 74 14.34 -12.50 -1.11
CA THR A 74 15.78 -12.21 -0.87
C THR A 74 16.23 -12.57 0.53
N LYS A 75 15.29 -12.77 1.47
CA LYS A 75 15.57 -12.99 2.91
C LYS A 75 16.29 -11.84 3.60
N GLU A 76 16.40 -10.71 2.94
CA GLU A 76 17.01 -9.50 3.49
C GLU A 76 15.99 -8.64 4.23
N ALA A 77 16.46 -7.89 5.22
CA ALA A 77 15.63 -6.94 5.93
C ALA A 77 15.25 -5.76 5.02
N VAL A 78 13.96 -5.56 4.82
CA VAL A 78 13.45 -4.40 4.06
C VAL A 78 13.70 -3.12 4.87
N PRO A 79 14.20 -2.03 4.24
CA PRO A 79 14.37 -0.74 4.91
C PRO A 79 13.09 -0.32 5.61
N LEU A 80 13.21 0.18 6.83
CA LEU A 80 12.10 0.36 7.78
C LEU A 80 10.90 1.12 7.20
N PRO A 81 11.06 2.28 6.52
CA PRO A 81 9.93 3.02 5.96
C PRO A 81 9.18 2.27 4.84
N PHE A 82 9.86 1.35 4.17
CA PHE A 82 9.33 0.60 3.02
C PHE A 82 8.91 -0.83 3.39
N SER A 83 9.09 -1.24 4.64
CA SER A 83 8.60 -2.54 5.12
C SER A 83 7.08 -2.52 5.29
N MET A 84 6.44 -3.68 5.27
CA MET A 84 4.99 -3.80 5.48
C MET A 84 4.54 -3.19 6.81
N THR A 85 5.34 -3.35 7.87
CA THR A 85 5.06 -2.75 9.19
C THR A 85 5.36 -1.25 9.21
N GLY A 86 6.40 -0.79 8.54
CA GLY A 86 6.88 0.60 8.59
C GLY A 86 6.18 1.57 7.65
N PHE A 87 5.58 1.06 6.58
CA PHE A 87 4.98 1.91 5.54
C PHE A 87 3.87 2.82 6.09
N SER A 88 2.94 2.27 6.86
CA SER A 88 1.81 3.04 7.39
C SER A 88 2.28 4.18 8.32
N PRO A 89 3.10 3.95 9.36
CA PRO A 89 3.58 5.03 10.23
C PRO A 89 4.45 6.05 9.50
N ALA A 90 5.19 5.67 8.45
CA ALA A 90 5.98 6.60 7.65
C ALA A 90 5.11 7.44 6.69
N ASN A 91 4.06 6.87 6.13
CA ASN A 91 3.22 7.53 5.13
C ASN A 91 2.08 8.37 5.73
N ILE A 92 1.56 8.01 6.93
CA ILE A 92 0.48 8.75 7.60
C ILE A 92 0.82 10.25 7.80
N PRO A 93 2.01 10.64 8.31
CA PRO A 93 2.37 12.05 8.43
C PRO A 93 2.38 12.79 7.09
N ILE A 94 2.88 12.16 6.02
CA ILE A 94 2.90 12.73 4.68
C ILE A 94 1.47 13.01 4.19
N CYS A 95 0.58 12.03 4.34
CA CYS A 95 -0.83 12.18 3.98
C CYS A 95 -1.52 13.26 4.83
N ALA A 96 -1.27 13.30 6.14
CA ALA A 96 -1.85 14.30 7.03
C ALA A 96 -1.44 15.72 6.65
N LEU A 97 -0.15 15.94 6.37
CA LEU A 97 0.39 17.25 5.95
C LEU A 97 -0.11 17.64 4.56
N MET A 98 -0.36 16.68 3.68
CA MET A 98 -0.91 16.92 2.35
C MET A 98 -2.36 17.45 2.38
N ILE A 99 -3.17 17.01 3.37
CA ILE A 99 -4.57 17.44 3.52
C ILE A 99 -4.75 18.61 4.50
N MET A 100 -3.65 19.11 5.08
CA MET A 100 -3.71 20.18 6.08
C MET A 100 -4.28 21.46 5.47
N PRO A 101 -5.32 22.08 6.07
CA PRO A 101 -5.90 23.33 5.58
C PRO A 101 -4.89 24.48 5.62
N GLY A 102 -4.90 25.34 4.60
CA GLY A 102 -4.02 26.51 4.51
C GLY A 102 -2.62 26.23 3.95
N THR A 103 -2.34 25.00 3.55
CA THR A 103 -1.06 24.62 2.91
C THR A 103 -0.85 25.36 1.60
N SER A 104 0.32 25.99 1.41
CA SER A 104 0.65 26.65 0.15
C SER A 104 0.73 25.66 -1.01
N PRO A 105 0.52 26.10 -2.27
CA PRO A 105 0.62 25.23 -3.44
C PRO A 105 1.95 24.48 -3.55
N LEU A 106 3.06 25.16 -3.24
CA LEU A 106 4.39 24.58 -3.30
C LEU A 106 4.58 23.48 -2.27
N VAL A 107 4.15 23.70 -1.03
CA VAL A 107 4.22 22.72 0.06
C VAL A 107 3.31 21.53 -0.23
N ALA A 108 2.09 21.77 -0.74
CA ALA A 108 1.19 20.69 -1.16
C ALA A 108 1.82 19.84 -2.28
N SER A 109 2.47 20.47 -3.27
CA SER A 109 3.19 19.75 -4.34
C SER A 109 4.35 18.93 -3.79
N PHE A 110 5.10 19.45 -2.83
CA PHE A 110 6.17 18.71 -2.16
C PHE A 110 5.64 17.43 -1.51
N TYR A 111 4.57 17.51 -0.74
CA TYR A 111 3.97 16.31 -0.11
C TYR A 111 3.36 15.34 -1.12
N GLN A 112 2.88 15.82 -2.27
CA GLN A 112 2.47 14.94 -3.38
C GLN A 112 3.68 14.14 -3.91
N VAL A 113 4.81 14.80 -4.16
CA VAL A 113 6.04 14.12 -4.60
C VAL A 113 6.52 13.15 -3.52
N ALA A 114 6.56 13.57 -2.26
CA ALA A 114 6.96 12.72 -1.14
C ALA A 114 6.09 11.46 -1.04
N ASN A 115 4.77 11.59 -1.17
CA ASN A 115 3.84 10.45 -1.16
C ASN A 115 4.09 9.49 -2.35
N GLN A 116 4.32 10.02 -3.55
CA GLN A 116 4.64 9.17 -4.70
C GLN A 116 6.00 8.48 -4.55
N THR A 117 6.99 9.17 -3.98
CA THR A 117 8.31 8.60 -3.67
C THR A 117 8.19 7.46 -2.64
N MET A 118 7.40 7.65 -1.58
CA MET A 118 7.11 6.60 -0.60
C MET A 118 6.47 5.37 -1.26
N ASN A 119 5.47 5.57 -2.11
CA ASN A 119 4.81 4.48 -2.84
C ASN A 119 5.77 3.77 -3.80
N ALA A 120 6.62 4.51 -4.52
CA ALA A 120 7.61 3.95 -5.44
C ALA A 120 8.67 3.15 -4.67
N GLY A 121 9.21 3.70 -3.57
CA GLY A 121 10.16 3.02 -2.70
C GLY A 121 9.59 1.74 -2.10
N PHE A 122 8.34 1.78 -1.61
CA PHE A 122 7.63 0.60 -1.12
C PHE A 122 7.49 -0.47 -2.20
N ASN A 123 7.04 -0.10 -3.40
CA ASN A 123 6.88 -1.03 -4.52
C ASN A 123 8.24 -1.62 -4.95
N TYR A 124 9.31 -0.81 -4.95
CA TYR A 124 10.65 -1.26 -5.27
C TYR A 124 11.19 -2.28 -4.26
N CYS A 125 11.06 -1.98 -2.98
CA CYS A 125 11.58 -2.82 -1.90
C CYS A 125 10.78 -4.13 -1.70
N ASN A 126 9.52 -4.18 -2.12
CA ASN A 126 8.64 -5.35 -1.96
C ASN A 126 8.28 -6.00 -3.31
N ARG A 127 9.08 -5.74 -4.37
CA ARG A 127 8.88 -6.40 -5.66
C ARG A 127 9.24 -7.87 -5.59
N ASN A 128 8.56 -8.69 -6.39
CA ASN A 128 8.92 -10.10 -6.50
C ASN A 128 10.34 -10.24 -7.08
N SER A 129 11.15 -11.07 -6.45
CA SER A 129 12.45 -11.53 -6.95
C SER A 129 12.28 -12.93 -7.55
N ASN A 130 13.04 -13.24 -8.61
CA ASN A 130 12.92 -14.50 -9.37
C ASN A 130 13.40 -15.76 -8.63
N ASN A 131 13.14 -15.90 -7.34
CA ASN A 131 13.52 -17.12 -6.63
C ASN A 131 12.37 -18.14 -6.67
N PRO A 132 12.51 -19.27 -7.38
CA PRO A 132 11.45 -20.26 -7.53
C PRO A 132 11.10 -21.04 -6.25
N THR A 133 11.88 -20.87 -5.18
CA THR A 133 11.79 -21.71 -3.97
C THR A 133 10.73 -21.27 -2.96
N VAL A 134 10.10 -20.09 -3.13
CA VAL A 134 9.10 -19.56 -2.17
C VAL A 134 7.71 -19.62 -2.77
N MET A 135 7.32 -20.81 -3.21
CA MET A 135 6.11 -21.02 -4.00
C MET A 135 4.79 -20.94 -3.23
N SER A 136 4.81 -21.08 -1.89
CA SER A 136 3.55 -21.27 -1.14
C SER A 136 2.93 -19.99 -0.56
N PHE A 137 3.71 -18.96 -0.22
CA PHE A 137 3.18 -17.71 0.34
C PHE A 137 2.91 -16.62 -0.71
N ASN A 138 3.67 -16.62 -1.80
CA ASN A 138 3.48 -15.70 -2.92
C ASN A 138 2.24 -15.98 -3.76
N TYR A 139 1.56 -17.10 -3.56
CA TYR A 139 0.38 -17.47 -4.35
C TYR A 139 -0.80 -16.48 -4.19
N CYS A 140 -0.97 -15.90 -3.01
CA CYS A 140 -2.02 -14.90 -2.76
C CYS A 140 -1.62 -13.45 -3.11
N ASN A 141 -0.30 -13.16 -3.18
CA ASN A 141 0.23 -11.82 -3.49
C ASN A 141 0.98 -11.76 -4.83
N ARG A 142 0.88 -12.80 -5.64
CA ARG A 142 1.49 -12.83 -6.96
C ARG A 142 0.96 -11.65 -7.79
N ASN A 143 1.82 -10.66 -8.01
CA ASN A 143 1.78 -10.00 -9.30
C ASN A 143 2.21 -11.07 -10.32
N ALA A 144 1.24 -11.65 -11.00
CA ALA A 144 1.39 -12.83 -11.86
C ALA A 144 2.22 -12.58 -13.13
N SER A 145 3.09 -11.62 -13.14
CA SER A 145 3.79 -11.20 -14.34
C SER A 145 5.28 -11.06 -14.15
N LYS A 146 5.95 -11.32 -15.24
CA LYS A 146 7.36 -11.07 -15.51
C LYS A 146 7.94 -9.94 -14.69
N GLU A 147 9.22 -10.04 -14.37
CA GLU A 147 10.03 -9.00 -13.73
C GLU A 147 9.63 -7.60 -14.21
N THR A 148 9.22 -6.78 -13.26
CA THR A 148 9.03 -5.35 -13.55
C THR A 148 10.40 -4.74 -13.81
N THR A 149 10.67 -4.31 -15.03
CA THR A 149 11.94 -3.70 -15.37
C THR A 149 12.13 -2.38 -14.65
N THR A 150 13.38 -2.03 -14.36
CA THR A 150 13.72 -0.72 -13.74
C THR A 150 13.15 0.44 -14.56
N THR A 151 13.14 0.32 -15.88
CA THR A 151 12.55 1.32 -16.79
C THR A 151 11.05 1.49 -16.58
N GLN A 152 10.31 0.41 -16.38
CA GLN A 152 8.86 0.47 -16.06
C GLN A 152 8.61 1.12 -14.70
N MET A 153 9.47 0.84 -13.70
CA MET A 153 9.35 1.44 -12.37
C MET A 153 9.61 2.94 -12.40
N VAL A 154 10.68 3.37 -13.07
CA VAL A 154 11.02 4.79 -13.25
C VAL A 154 9.94 5.50 -14.07
N GLY A 155 9.50 4.91 -15.17
CA GLY A 155 8.42 5.44 -16.00
C GLY A 155 7.10 5.56 -15.25
N GLY A 156 6.74 4.55 -14.46
CA GLY A 156 5.57 4.57 -13.60
C GLY A 156 5.64 5.65 -12.52
N TYR A 157 6.81 5.85 -11.89
CA TYR A 157 7.04 6.91 -10.92
C TYR A 157 6.93 8.31 -11.55
N VAL A 158 7.67 8.56 -12.63
CA VAL A 158 7.66 9.87 -13.32
C VAL A 158 6.25 10.18 -13.84
N GLY A 159 5.58 9.22 -14.46
CA GLY A 159 4.19 9.37 -14.93
C GLY A 159 3.23 9.69 -13.80
N ALA A 160 3.32 8.97 -12.68
CA ALA A 160 2.47 9.20 -11.50
C ALA A 160 2.69 10.59 -10.89
N VAL A 161 3.95 11.02 -10.72
CA VAL A 161 4.29 12.35 -10.18
C VAL A 161 3.77 13.44 -11.11
N THR A 162 4.06 13.33 -12.41
CA THR A 162 3.62 14.33 -13.42
C THR A 162 2.09 14.45 -13.43
N LEU A 163 1.38 13.34 -13.45
CA LEU A 163 -0.08 13.34 -13.43
C LEU A 163 -0.65 13.91 -12.14
N ALA A 164 -0.09 13.55 -10.97
CA ALA A 164 -0.52 14.10 -9.68
C ALA A 164 -0.40 15.62 -9.65
N LEU A 165 0.76 16.15 -10.05
CA LEU A 165 1.01 17.59 -10.07
C LEU A 165 0.12 18.31 -11.08
N THR A 166 -0.07 17.74 -12.28
CA THR A 166 -0.93 18.31 -13.32
C THR A 166 -2.38 18.37 -12.88
N VAL A 167 -2.92 17.28 -12.32
CA VAL A 167 -4.30 17.23 -11.80
C VAL A 167 -4.47 18.22 -10.66
N ALA A 168 -3.54 18.24 -9.69
CA ALA A 168 -3.60 19.17 -8.57
C ALA A 168 -3.57 20.64 -9.04
N ALA A 169 -2.67 21.01 -9.95
CA ALA A 169 -2.55 22.37 -10.48
C ALA A 169 -3.80 22.78 -11.28
N THR A 170 -4.30 21.90 -12.15
CA THR A 170 -5.47 22.16 -12.99
C THR A 170 -6.74 22.35 -12.14
N LEU A 171 -6.99 21.45 -11.19
CA LEU A 171 -8.14 21.56 -10.29
C LEU A 171 -8.04 22.78 -9.39
N ARG A 172 -6.86 23.10 -8.86
CA ARG A 172 -6.64 24.31 -8.06
C ARG A 172 -6.97 25.55 -8.87
N LYS A 173 -6.46 25.66 -10.10
CA LYS A 173 -6.75 26.78 -11.00
C LYS A 173 -8.26 26.88 -11.29
N ALA A 174 -8.93 25.76 -11.57
CA ALA A 174 -10.35 25.69 -11.81
C ALA A 174 -11.18 26.17 -10.60
N ILE A 175 -10.83 25.77 -9.39
CA ILE A 175 -11.49 26.19 -8.15
C ILE A 175 -11.27 27.69 -7.89
N THR A 176 -10.01 28.15 -7.99
CA THR A 176 -9.64 29.54 -7.68
C THR A 176 -10.31 30.53 -8.62
N ASN A 177 -10.28 30.23 -9.92
CA ASN A 177 -10.76 31.13 -10.98
C ASN A 177 -12.28 31.05 -11.20
N ASN A 178 -12.99 30.14 -10.52
CA ASN A 178 -14.44 30.02 -10.71
C ASN A 178 -15.18 31.14 -9.95
N PRO A 179 -15.86 32.07 -10.66
CA PRO A 179 -16.58 33.16 -10.01
C PRO A 179 -17.88 32.72 -9.31
N ARG A 180 -18.39 31.53 -9.64
CA ARG A 180 -19.64 30.99 -9.06
C ARG A 180 -19.43 30.36 -7.67
N LEU A 181 -18.17 30.13 -7.27
CA LEU A 181 -17.86 29.53 -5.99
C LEU A 181 -17.62 30.60 -4.93
N SER A 182 -18.32 30.49 -3.80
CA SER A 182 -18.08 31.34 -2.62
C SER A 182 -16.71 31.02 -1.97
N ALA A 183 -16.15 31.98 -1.23
CA ALA A 183 -14.87 31.79 -0.55
C ALA A 183 -14.82 30.57 0.39
N PRO A 184 -15.85 30.29 1.22
CA PRO A 184 -15.87 29.08 2.04
C PRO A 184 -15.91 27.80 1.20
N MET A 185 -16.67 27.79 0.09
CA MET A 185 -16.75 26.64 -0.79
C MET A 185 -15.40 26.34 -1.50
N LYS A 186 -14.67 27.40 -1.92
CA LYS A 186 -13.31 27.26 -2.46
C LYS A 186 -12.37 26.62 -1.44
N ARG A 187 -12.44 27.01 -0.16
CA ARG A 187 -11.63 26.42 0.91
C ARG A 187 -11.95 24.94 1.10
N THR A 188 -13.23 24.60 1.18
CA THR A 188 -13.66 23.19 1.34
C THR A 188 -13.19 22.34 0.16
N LEU A 189 -13.40 22.79 -1.09
CA LEU A 189 -12.93 22.05 -2.27
C LEU A 189 -11.41 21.91 -2.31
N ALA A 190 -10.67 22.95 -1.87
CA ALA A 190 -9.20 22.88 -1.80
C ALA A 190 -8.70 21.81 -0.82
N THR A 191 -9.42 21.54 0.26
CA THR A 191 -9.09 20.48 1.23
C THR A 191 -9.17 19.09 0.59
N PHE A 192 -10.11 18.86 -0.32
CA PHE A 192 -10.28 17.56 -0.99
C PHE A 192 -9.48 17.44 -2.29
N LEU A 193 -8.80 18.48 -2.73
CA LEU A 193 -8.01 18.49 -3.97
C LEU A 193 -6.91 17.43 -4.03
N PRO A 194 -6.21 17.05 -2.93
CA PRO A 194 -5.22 15.98 -2.97
C PRO A 194 -5.80 14.62 -3.34
N PHE A 195 -7.05 14.34 -3.04
CA PHE A 195 -7.68 13.04 -3.33
C PHE A 195 -7.68 12.69 -4.83
N PRO A 196 -8.25 13.49 -5.75
CA PRO A 196 -8.20 13.16 -7.18
C PRO A 196 -6.77 13.11 -7.73
N ALA A 197 -5.84 13.89 -7.19
CA ALA A 197 -4.46 13.85 -7.60
C ALA A 197 -3.78 12.52 -7.21
N VAL A 198 -3.97 12.05 -5.98
CA VAL A 198 -3.44 10.76 -5.50
C VAL A 198 -4.08 9.59 -6.25
N VAL A 199 -5.39 9.62 -6.45
CA VAL A 199 -6.12 8.58 -7.18
C VAL A 199 -5.61 8.49 -8.62
N SER A 200 -5.55 9.61 -9.34
CA SER A 200 -5.07 9.64 -10.73
C SER A 200 -3.64 9.12 -10.86
N ALA A 201 -2.75 9.53 -9.95
CA ALA A 201 -1.37 9.05 -9.93
C ALA A 201 -1.28 7.55 -9.64
N SER A 202 -2.07 7.05 -8.69
CA SER A 202 -2.08 5.63 -8.31
C SER A 202 -2.61 4.74 -9.44
N VAL A 203 -3.66 5.17 -10.12
CA VAL A 203 -4.21 4.46 -11.29
C VAL A 203 -3.21 4.49 -12.45
N CYS A 204 -2.62 5.65 -12.76
CA CYS A 204 -1.58 5.78 -13.78
C CYS A 204 -0.39 4.86 -13.50
N ASN A 205 0.09 4.85 -12.27
CA ASN A 205 1.19 3.99 -11.84
C ASN A 205 0.90 2.51 -12.13
N ILE A 206 -0.30 2.00 -11.73
CA ILE A 206 -0.69 0.62 -11.99
C ILE A 206 -0.72 0.32 -13.49
N VAL A 207 -1.35 1.19 -14.29
CA VAL A 207 -1.45 0.99 -15.75
C VAL A 207 -0.07 0.93 -16.38
N LEU A 208 0.83 1.83 -16.00
CA LEU A 208 2.21 1.86 -16.54
C LEU A 208 3.03 0.66 -16.06
N MET A 209 2.93 0.29 -14.78
CA MET A 209 3.66 -0.85 -14.22
C MET A 209 3.19 -2.20 -14.78
N ARG A 210 1.90 -2.32 -15.07
CA ARG A 210 1.28 -3.58 -15.56
C ARG A 210 0.94 -3.55 -17.05
N ASN A 211 1.54 -2.63 -17.80
CA ASN A 211 1.33 -2.49 -19.23
C ASN A 211 1.63 -3.78 -20.01
N GLY A 212 2.71 -4.48 -19.64
CA GLY A 212 3.06 -5.76 -20.22
C GLY A 212 1.98 -6.84 -20.07
N GLU A 213 1.30 -6.90 -18.91
CA GLU A 213 0.19 -7.83 -18.67
C GLU A 213 -1.05 -7.47 -19.51
N PHE A 214 -1.30 -6.17 -19.69
CA PHE A 214 -2.43 -5.70 -20.48
C PHE A 214 -2.35 -6.14 -21.94
N PHE A 215 -1.15 -6.10 -22.52
CA PHE A 215 -0.92 -6.47 -23.92
C PHE A 215 -0.60 -7.94 -24.14
N ASN A 216 0.17 -8.55 -23.24
CA ASN A 216 0.64 -9.93 -23.38
C ASN A 216 -0.28 -10.96 -22.69
N GLY A 217 -1.24 -10.51 -21.86
CA GLY A 217 -2.05 -11.39 -21.04
C GLY A 217 -1.30 -11.93 -19.81
N VAL A 218 -1.98 -12.72 -19.01
CA VAL A 218 -1.44 -13.45 -17.86
C VAL A 218 -1.70 -14.94 -18.00
N GLU A 219 -0.77 -15.74 -17.54
CA GLU A 219 -0.93 -17.19 -17.49
C GLU A 219 -1.98 -17.55 -16.42
N VAL A 220 -2.94 -18.38 -16.78
CA VAL A 220 -4.02 -18.85 -15.92
C VAL A 220 -3.79 -20.33 -15.62
N PHE A 221 -4.00 -20.70 -14.38
CA PHE A 221 -3.85 -22.08 -13.90
C PHE A 221 -5.20 -22.66 -13.50
N ASN A 222 -5.42 -23.95 -13.77
CA ASN A 222 -6.54 -24.70 -13.24
C ASN A 222 -6.39 -24.96 -11.75
N GLU A 223 -7.43 -25.45 -11.09
CA GLU A 223 -7.39 -25.85 -9.67
C GLU A 223 -6.30 -26.91 -9.38
N ASP A 224 -6.01 -27.76 -10.35
CA ASP A 224 -4.97 -28.80 -10.30
C ASP A 224 -3.55 -28.26 -10.49
N GLY A 225 -3.37 -26.93 -10.62
CA GLY A 225 -2.07 -26.28 -10.84
C GLY A 225 -1.50 -26.43 -12.25
N THR A 226 -2.24 -27.03 -13.20
CA THR A 226 -1.84 -27.11 -14.60
C THR A 226 -2.12 -25.80 -15.33
N SER A 227 -1.21 -25.39 -16.23
CA SER A 227 -1.40 -24.16 -17.03
C SER A 227 -2.58 -24.31 -17.96
N ALA A 228 -3.55 -23.41 -17.86
CA ALA A 228 -4.72 -23.33 -18.78
C ALA A 228 -4.44 -22.40 -19.97
N GLY A 229 -3.22 -21.82 -20.04
CA GLY A 229 -2.80 -20.91 -21.10
C GLY A 229 -2.86 -19.44 -20.71
N VAL A 230 -2.69 -18.55 -21.71
CA VAL A 230 -2.62 -17.09 -21.51
C VAL A 230 -3.99 -16.45 -21.75
N SER A 231 -4.44 -15.63 -20.78
CA SER A 231 -5.71 -14.93 -20.86
C SER A 231 -5.55 -13.41 -20.80
N HIS A 232 -5.87 -12.72 -21.87
CA HIS A 232 -5.93 -11.24 -21.90
C HIS A 232 -7.13 -10.70 -21.12
N LYS A 233 -8.25 -11.43 -21.08
CA LYS A 233 -9.44 -11.05 -20.34
C LYS A 233 -9.17 -11.07 -18.83
N ALA A 234 -8.49 -12.09 -18.33
CA ALA A 234 -8.08 -12.18 -16.93
C ALA A 234 -7.14 -11.03 -16.55
N ALA A 235 -6.14 -10.72 -17.37
CA ALA A 235 -5.22 -9.61 -17.18
C ALA A 235 -5.93 -8.26 -17.08
N ARG A 236 -6.81 -7.94 -18.03
CA ARG A 236 -7.57 -6.68 -18.04
C ARG A 236 -8.49 -6.57 -16.85
N ASN A 237 -9.19 -7.64 -16.48
CA ASN A 237 -10.05 -7.65 -15.30
C ASN A 237 -9.26 -7.46 -14.00
N ALA A 238 -8.11 -8.11 -13.86
CA ALA A 238 -7.22 -7.95 -12.72
C ALA A 238 -6.69 -6.51 -12.59
N ILE A 239 -6.25 -5.89 -13.70
CA ILE A 239 -5.79 -4.50 -13.72
C ILE A 239 -6.93 -3.55 -13.37
N PHE A 240 -8.11 -3.73 -13.94
CA PHE A 240 -9.29 -2.91 -13.66
C PHE A 240 -9.72 -3.01 -12.19
N THR A 241 -9.81 -4.21 -11.65
CA THR A 241 -10.16 -4.44 -10.23
C THR A 241 -9.13 -3.81 -9.31
N THR A 242 -7.84 -3.94 -9.63
CA THR A 242 -6.76 -3.31 -8.86
C THR A 242 -6.84 -1.78 -8.94
N ALA A 243 -7.10 -1.20 -10.11
CA ALA A 243 -7.30 0.23 -10.27
C ALA A 243 -8.50 0.73 -9.44
N LEU A 244 -9.61 0.00 -9.43
CA LEU A 244 -10.78 0.32 -8.63
C LEU A 244 -10.45 0.34 -7.12
N THR A 245 -9.68 -0.64 -6.63
CA THR A 245 -9.24 -0.63 -5.22
C THR A 245 -8.40 0.59 -4.90
N ARG A 246 -7.56 1.07 -5.84
CA ARG A 246 -6.74 2.29 -5.66
C ARG A 246 -7.57 3.58 -5.63
N ILE A 247 -8.79 3.56 -6.15
CA ILE A 247 -9.75 4.66 -6.00
C ILE A 247 -10.42 4.61 -4.62
N VAL A 248 -10.84 3.41 -4.20
CA VAL A 248 -11.62 3.21 -2.97
C VAL A 248 -10.76 3.32 -1.71
N MET A 249 -9.55 2.74 -1.70
CA MET A 249 -8.69 2.68 -0.51
C MET A 249 -8.30 4.05 0.08
N PRO A 250 -7.95 5.09 -0.70
CA PRO A 250 -7.64 6.41 -0.16
C PRO A 250 -8.88 7.15 0.38
N THR A 251 -10.09 6.78 -0.04
CA THR A 251 -11.32 7.49 0.33
C THR A 251 -11.46 7.70 1.84
N PRO A 252 -11.35 6.70 2.72
CA PRO A 252 -11.43 6.92 4.16
C PRO A 252 -10.38 7.90 4.68
N ILE A 253 -9.15 7.85 4.17
CA ILE A 253 -8.02 8.68 4.61
C ILE A 253 -8.29 10.15 4.31
N PHE A 254 -8.90 10.45 3.17
CA PHE A 254 -9.16 11.83 2.75
C PHE A 254 -10.48 12.40 3.27
N PHE A 255 -11.47 11.56 3.57
CA PHE A 255 -12.80 12.02 3.97
C PHE A 255 -13.09 11.90 5.46
N LEU A 256 -12.57 10.87 6.16
CA LEU A 256 -12.84 10.71 7.60
C LEU A 256 -12.23 11.81 8.48
N PRO A 257 -10.96 12.25 8.30
CA PRO A 257 -10.41 13.30 9.15
C PRO A 257 -11.14 14.64 9.03
N PRO A 258 -11.43 15.18 7.83
CA PRO A 258 -12.22 16.42 7.70
C PRO A 258 -13.64 16.27 8.25
N ALA A 259 -14.30 15.14 8.03
CA ALA A 259 -15.62 14.87 8.60
C ALA A 259 -15.58 14.80 10.13
N GLY A 260 -14.58 14.13 10.69
CA GLY A 260 -14.37 14.06 12.15
C GLY A 260 -14.14 15.45 12.77
N ILE A 261 -13.30 16.28 12.14
CA ILE A 261 -13.07 17.66 12.57
C ILE A 261 -14.38 18.47 12.53
N ALA A 262 -15.13 18.37 11.42
CA ALA A 262 -16.41 19.09 11.28
C ALA A 262 -17.44 18.66 12.34
N ILE A 263 -17.46 17.39 12.73
CA ILE A 263 -18.31 16.90 13.82
C ILE A 263 -17.84 17.45 15.18
N LEU A 264 -16.52 17.38 15.45
CA LEU A 264 -15.94 17.89 16.69
C LEU A 264 -16.16 19.38 16.86
N GLU A 265 -16.03 20.18 15.79
CA GLU A 265 -16.33 21.63 15.80
C GLU A 265 -17.79 21.94 16.13
N ARG A 266 -18.71 21.07 15.71
CA ARG A 266 -20.15 21.23 16.03
C ARG A 266 -20.52 20.80 17.46
N THR A 267 -19.84 19.78 17.98
CA THR A 267 -20.18 19.15 19.27
C THR A 267 -19.39 19.73 20.43
N THR A 268 -18.20 20.29 20.23
CA THR A 268 -17.31 20.73 21.28
C THR A 268 -17.04 22.24 21.19
N SER A 269 -17.37 23.00 22.26
CA SER A 269 -17.12 24.45 22.33
C SER A 269 -15.61 24.81 22.27
N ILE A 270 -14.72 23.85 22.49
CA ILE A 270 -13.26 24.03 22.51
C ILE A 270 -12.73 24.43 21.11
N PHE A 271 -13.34 23.95 20.02
CA PHE A 271 -12.94 24.26 18.65
C PHE A 271 -13.70 25.43 18.01
N LYS A 272 -14.68 26.02 18.71
CA LYS A 272 -15.47 27.17 18.20
C LYS A 272 -14.74 28.51 18.20
N LYS A 273 -13.51 28.56 18.72
CA LYS A 273 -12.69 29.79 18.82
C LYS A 273 -11.47 29.70 17.90
N ARG A 274 -11.68 29.66 16.58
CA ARG A 274 -10.65 30.12 15.64
C ARG A 274 -11.28 30.60 14.32
#